data_41971e3339a722c6799b3605ee33a205
#
_entry.id   41971e3339a722c6799b3605ee33a205
#
_cell.length_a   1.000
_cell.length_b   1.000
_cell.length_c   1.000
_cell.angle_alpha   90.00
_cell.angle_beta   90.00
_cell.angle_gamma   90.00
#
_symmetry.space_group_name_H-M   'P 1'
#
loop_
_entity.id
_entity.type
_entity.pdbx_description
1 polymer ?
#
loop_
_entity_poly.entity_id
_entity_poly.type
_entity_poly.pdbx_seq_one_letter_code
_entity_poly.pdbx_strand_id
1 'polypeptide(L)'
;MEFTSALAEDDKAVAGAALNRALVDLVDLSLVAKQAHWNLVGKGFRSLHLQLDEVVDAVRIFGDDVAERAVTIGVAPDGRVATVARDSAVDEHPAGWVQDTDVVDYFSSR
;
A
#
# COMPACT_ATOMS: atom_id res chain seq x y z
N MET A 1 -22.06 15.19 -1.60
CA MET A 1 -22.85 14.17 -2.30
C MET A 1 -22.92 12.91 -1.45
N GLU A 2 -24.10 12.38 -1.27
CA GLU A 2 -24.28 11.13 -0.54
C GLU A 2 -24.47 9.98 -1.51
N PHE A 3 -23.87 8.83 -1.20
CA PHE A 3 -24.05 7.61 -1.94
C PHE A 3 -24.96 6.65 -1.17
N THR A 4 -25.91 6.07 -1.88
CA THR A 4 -26.78 5.05 -1.30
C THR A 4 -26.13 3.69 -1.42
N SER A 5 -26.12 2.91 -0.36
CA SER A 5 -25.58 1.56 -0.32
C SER A 5 -26.67 0.55 0.02
N ALA A 6 -26.57 -0.65 -0.54
CA ALA A 6 -27.46 -1.76 -0.19
C ALA A 6 -27.12 -2.37 1.17
N LEU A 7 -25.96 -2.03 1.74
CA LEU A 7 -25.51 -2.56 3.03
C LEU A 7 -26.19 -1.81 4.19
N ALA A 8 -26.48 -2.54 5.26
CA ALA A 8 -26.87 -1.92 6.54
C ALA A 8 -25.72 -1.04 7.05
N GLU A 9 -26.05 -0.01 7.84
CA GLU A 9 -25.05 0.94 8.33
C GLU A 9 -23.92 0.27 9.13
N ASP A 10 -24.23 -0.74 9.96
CA ASP A 10 -23.21 -1.46 10.73
C ASP A 10 -22.28 -2.28 9.80
N ASP A 11 -22.85 -2.97 8.82
CA ASP A 11 -22.07 -3.74 7.84
C ASP A 11 -21.21 -2.82 6.97
N LYS A 12 -21.76 -1.68 6.58
CA LYS A 12 -21.05 -0.64 5.83
C LYS A 12 -19.85 -0.10 6.61
N ALA A 13 -20.02 0.18 7.91
CA ALA A 13 -18.95 0.67 8.76
C ALA A 13 -17.82 -0.35 8.88
N VAL A 14 -18.15 -1.64 9.09
CA VAL A 14 -17.17 -2.72 9.20
C VAL A 14 -16.43 -2.92 7.87
N ALA A 15 -17.16 -3.02 6.77
CA ALA A 15 -16.58 -3.21 5.45
C ALA A 15 -15.72 -2.01 5.05
N GLY A 16 -16.20 -0.80 5.29
CA GLY A 16 -15.47 0.44 4.99
C GLY A 16 -14.17 0.55 5.78
N ALA A 17 -14.18 0.19 7.06
CA ALA A 17 -12.97 0.19 7.88
C ALA A 17 -11.94 -0.83 7.37
N ALA A 18 -12.38 -2.03 6.99
CA ALA A 18 -11.50 -3.07 6.45
C ALA A 18 -10.89 -2.64 5.12
N LEU A 19 -11.68 -2.05 4.23
CA LEU A 19 -11.21 -1.53 2.95
C LEU A 19 -10.19 -0.40 3.15
N ASN A 20 -10.45 0.48 4.10
CA ASN A 20 -9.53 1.59 4.35
C ASN A 20 -8.20 1.12 4.96
N ARG A 21 -8.21 0.11 5.82
CA ARG A 21 -6.96 -0.49 6.33
C ARG A 21 -6.15 -1.09 5.18
N ALA A 22 -6.80 -1.81 4.26
CA ALA A 22 -6.13 -2.36 3.08
C ALA A 22 -5.56 -1.26 2.20
N LEU A 23 -6.31 -0.19 1.97
CA LEU A 23 -5.85 0.96 1.17
C LEU A 23 -4.61 1.59 1.79
N VAL A 24 -4.64 1.87 3.08
CA VAL A 24 -3.53 2.49 3.81
C VAL A 24 -2.26 1.65 3.68
N ASP A 25 -2.37 0.35 3.87
CA ASP A 25 -1.23 -0.56 3.76
C ASP A 25 -0.70 -0.64 2.32
N LEU A 26 -1.58 -0.65 1.32
CA LEU A 26 -1.18 -0.66 -0.09
C LEU A 26 -0.47 0.63 -0.49
N VAL A 27 -0.94 1.78 -0.02
CA VAL A 27 -0.28 3.07 -0.26
C VAL A 27 1.12 3.05 0.35
N ASP A 28 1.25 2.65 1.61
CA ASP A 28 2.54 2.59 2.29
C ASP A 28 3.49 1.58 1.62
N LEU A 29 2.99 0.41 1.25
CA LEU A 29 3.80 -0.59 0.53
C LEU A 29 4.33 -0.04 -0.79
N SER A 30 3.53 0.76 -1.52
CA SER A 30 3.98 1.40 -2.75
C SER A 30 5.13 2.37 -2.49
N LEU A 31 5.06 3.11 -1.39
CA LEU A 31 6.11 4.05 -0.99
C LEU A 31 7.38 3.32 -0.56
N VAL A 32 7.26 2.27 0.23
CA VAL A 32 8.39 1.46 0.68
C VAL A 32 9.09 0.78 -0.51
N ALA A 33 8.32 0.21 -1.43
CA ALA A 33 8.87 -0.44 -2.62
C ALA A 33 9.61 0.57 -3.51
N LYS A 34 9.07 1.77 -3.65
CA LYS A 34 9.71 2.84 -4.43
C LYS A 34 10.97 3.35 -3.74
N GLN A 35 10.95 3.50 -2.43
CA GLN A 35 12.12 3.87 -1.64
C GLN A 35 13.26 2.86 -1.85
N ALA A 36 12.96 1.57 -1.76
CA ALA A 36 13.93 0.51 -2.00
C ALA A 36 14.42 0.51 -3.47
N HIS A 37 13.51 0.72 -4.42
CA HIS A 37 13.82 0.80 -5.84
C HIS A 37 14.86 1.90 -6.14
N TRP A 38 14.73 3.05 -5.51
CA TRP A 38 15.65 4.17 -5.70
C TRP A 38 17.01 3.95 -5.05
N ASN A 39 17.06 3.27 -3.90
CA ASN A 39 18.24 3.24 -3.04
C ASN A 39 18.96 1.90 -3.02
N LEU A 40 18.49 0.93 -3.76
CA LEU A 40 19.04 -0.42 -3.87
C LEU A 40 20.46 -0.40 -4.42
N VAL A 41 21.38 -1.11 -3.78
CA VAL A 41 22.75 -1.33 -4.25
C VAL A 41 23.09 -2.82 -4.17
N GLY A 42 24.08 -3.25 -4.94
CA GLY A 42 24.56 -4.63 -4.95
C GLY A 42 24.51 -5.26 -6.33
N LYS A 43 24.90 -6.54 -6.40
CA LYS A 43 24.97 -7.30 -7.66
C LYS A 43 23.59 -7.54 -8.28
N GLY A 44 22.57 -7.66 -7.45
CA GLY A 44 21.18 -7.84 -7.87
C GLY A 44 20.44 -6.56 -8.23
N PHE A 45 21.12 -5.43 -8.31
CA PHE A 45 20.51 -4.11 -8.51
C PHE A 45 19.49 -4.10 -9.65
N ARG A 46 19.90 -4.46 -10.86
CA ARG A 46 19.02 -4.30 -12.03
C ARG A 46 17.75 -5.14 -11.92
N SER A 47 17.89 -6.40 -11.53
CA SER A 47 16.76 -7.33 -11.43
C SER A 47 15.77 -6.86 -10.37
N LEU A 48 16.25 -6.52 -9.17
CA LEU A 48 15.41 -6.08 -8.06
C LEU A 48 14.81 -4.69 -8.32
N HIS A 49 15.59 -3.78 -8.91
CA HIS A 49 15.12 -2.45 -9.30
C HIS A 49 13.89 -2.55 -10.20
N LEU A 50 13.94 -3.41 -11.21
CA LEU A 50 12.81 -3.61 -12.14
C LEU A 50 11.65 -4.35 -11.45
N GLN A 51 11.93 -5.35 -10.64
CA GLN A 51 10.89 -6.09 -9.91
C GLN A 51 10.15 -5.20 -8.91
N LEU A 52 10.86 -4.32 -8.21
CA LEU A 52 10.23 -3.39 -7.27
C LEU A 52 9.29 -2.41 -7.99
N ASP A 53 9.63 -1.98 -9.19
CA ASP A 53 8.75 -1.14 -9.99
C ASP A 53 7.47 -1.89 -10.40
N GLU A 54 7.59 -3.18 -10.74
CA GLU A 54 6.43 -4.03 -11.02
C GLU A 54 5.53 -4.19 -9.78
N VAL A 55 6.13 -4.33 -8.60
CA VAL A 55 5.38 -4.39 -7.33
C VAL A 55 4.63 -3.08 -7.10
N VAL A 56 5.28 -1.93 -7.31
CA VAL A 56 4.65 -0.61 -7.19
C VAL A 56 3.43 -0.50 -8.10
N ASP A 57 3.57 -0.89 -9.36
CA ASP A 57 2.46 -0.85 -10.32
C ASP A 57 1.30 -1.74 -9.87
N ALA A 58 1.59 -2.95 -9.44
CA ALA A 58 0.57 -3.89 -8.97
C ALA A 58 -0.17 -3.38 -7.73
N VAL A 59 0.55 -2.90 -6.73
CA VAL A 59 -0.10 -2.44 -5.48
C VAL A 59 -0.88 -1.15 -5.69
N ARG A 60 -0.48 -0.31 -6.63
CA ARG A 60 -1.24 0.89 -6.99
C ARG A 60 -2.57 0.54 -7.66
N ILE A 61 -2.58 -0.45 -8.53
CA ILE A 61 -3.82 -0.97 -9.14
C ILE A 61 -4.74 -1.53 -8.06
N PHE A 62 -4.23 -2.35 -7.16
CA PHE A 62 -5.01 -2.88 -6.04
C PHE A 62 -5.54 -1.76 -5.13
N GLY A 63 -4.73 -0.74 -4.88
CA GLY A 63 -5.15 0.42 -4.10
C GLY A 63 -6.34 1.14 -4.72
N ASP A 64 -6.28 1.37 -6.03
CA ASP A 64 -7.40 1.97 -6.77
C ASP A 64 -8.65 1.12 -6.67
N ASP A 65 -8.53 -0.20 -6.85
CA ASP A 65 -9.67 -1.12 -6.77
C ASP A 65 -10.30 -1.10 -5.37
N VAL A 66 -9.48 -1.09 -4.33
CA VAL A 66 -9.95 -1.04 -2.94
C VAL A 66 -10.66 0.28 -2.65
N ALA A 67 -10.06 1.40 -3.07
CA ALA A 67 -10.65 2.73 -2.88
C ALA A 67 -11.99 2.86 -3.60
N GLU A 68 -12.07 2.38 -4.84
CA GLU A 68 -13.31 2.41 -5.63
C GLU A 68 -14.40 1.51 -5.02
N ARG A 69 -14.01 0.39 -4.43
CA ARG A 69 -14.95 -0.48 -3.73
C ARG A 69 -15.52 0.21 -2.49
N ALA A 70 -14.70 0.96 -1.75
CA ALA A 70 -15.16 1.75 -0.62
C ALA A 70 -16.19 2.78 -1.06
N VAL A 71 -15.94 3.49 -2.14
CA VAL A 71 -16.88 4.46 -2.73
C VAL A 71 -18.18 3.76 -3.12
N THR A 72 -18.11 2.60 -3.73
CA THR A 72 -19.28 1.83 -4.16
C THR A 72 -20.22 1.49 -3.01
N ILE A 73 -19.68 1.20 -1.83
CA ILE A 73 -20.50 0.92 -0.64
C ILE A 73 -20.85 2.18 0.16
N GLY A 74 -20.49 3.35 -0.35
CA GLY A 74 -20.85 4.64 0.26
C GLY A 74 -19.92 5.12 1.36
N VAL A 75 -18.66 4.67 1.35
CA VAL A 75 -17.63 5.08 2.31
C VAL A 75 -16.55 5.86 1.58
N ALA A 76 -16.18 7.03 2.10
CA ALA A 76 -15.10 7.82 1.54
C ALA A 76 -13.75 7.20 1.92
N PRO A 77 -12.94 6.75 0.94
CA PRO A 77 -11.61 6.24 1.25
C PRO A 77 -10.68 7.37 1.71
N ASP A 78 -9.73 7.04 2.56
CA ASP A 78 -8.74 7.99 3.07
C ASP A 78 -7.33 7.40 2.94
N GLY A 79 -6.65 7.77 1.87
CA GLY A 79 -5.25 7.41 1.60
C GLY A 79 -4.30 8.60 1.75
N ARG A 80 -4.68 9.64 2.48
CA ARG A 80 -3.81 10.81 2.70
C ARG A 80 -2.58 10.41 3.51
N VAL A 81 -1.52 11.16 3.31
CA VAL A 81 -0.23 10.86 3.96
C VAL A 81 -0.32 10.80 5.48
N ALA A 82 -1.09 11.67 6.11
CA ALA A 82 -1.27 11.69 7.56
C ALA A 82 -1.96 10.41 8.06
N THR A 83 -2.97 9.95 7.34
CA THR A 83 -3.70 8.73 7.67
C THR A 83 -2.81 7.50 7.49
N VAL A 84 -2.06 7.44 6.39
CA VAL A 84 -1.14 6.34 6.11
C VAL A 84 -0.07 6.25 7.20
N ALA A 85 0.54 7.38 7.57
CA ALA A 85 1.57 7.41 8.61
C ALA A 85 1.05 6.94 9.96
N ARG A 86 -0.19 7.27 10.30
CA ARG A 86 -0.81 6.92 11.58
C ARG A 86 -1.24 5.45 11.63
N ASP A 87 -1.84 4.94 10.55
CA ASP A 87 -2.64 3.72 10.58
C ASP A 87 -1.99 2.52 9.86
N SER A 88 -0.89 2.73 9.12
CA SER A 88 -0.26 1.62 8.38
C SER A 88 0.30 0.57 9.32
N ALA A 89 0.09 -0.70 8.95
CA ALA A 89 0.69 -1.86 9.60
C ALA A 89 1.97 -2.34 8.89
N VAL A 90 2.38 -1.67 7.81
CA VAL A 90 3.60 -2.00 7.09
C VAL A 90 4.81 -1.56 7.90
N ASP A 91 5.80 -2.43 8.05
CA ASP A 91 7.04 -2.12 8.77
C ASP A 91 7.82 -1.03 8.06
N GLU A 92 8.47 -0.18 8.83
CA GLU A 92 9.34 0.86 8.28
C GLU A 92 10.47 0.26 7.47
N HIS A 93 10.80 0.92 6.37
CA HIS A 93 11.98 0.63 5.58
C HIS A 93 13.04 1.69 5.87
N PRO A 94 14.31 1.31 6.06
CA PRO A 94 15.34 2.29 6.40
C PRO A 94 15.55 3.33 5.30
N ALA A 95 15.90 4.53 5.69
CA ALA A 95 16.33 5.57 4.77
C ALA A 95 17.75 5.29 4.26
N GLY A 96 18.10 5.84 3.10
CA GLY A 96 19.43 5.74 2.52
C GLY A 96 19.65 4.47 1.71
N TRP A 97 20.92 4.23 1.40
CA TRP A 97 21.31 3.07 0.58
C TRP A 97 21.00 1.76 1.29
N VAL A 98 20.51 0.77 0.53
CA VAL A 98 20.16 -0.54 1.06
C VAL A 98 20.73 -1.64 0.15
N GLN A 99 21.31 -2.68 0.76
CA GLN A 99 21.86 -3.82 0.04
C GLN A 99 20.73 -4.68 -0.54
N ASP A 100 20.98 -5.26 -1.71
CA ASP A 100 20.03 -6.14 -2.39
C ASP A 100 19.56 -7.30 -1.50
N THR A 101 20.46 -7.91 -0.74
CA THR A 101 20.11 -9.01 0.17
C THR A 101 19.16 -8.57 1.28
N ASP A 102 19.33 -7.35 1.80
CA ASP A 102 18.45 -6.79 2.84
C ASP A 102 17.08 -6.45 2.27
N VAL A 103 17.00 -6.00 1.02
CA VAL A 103 15.74 -5.76 0.33
C VAL A 103 14.97 -7.07 0.16
N VAL A 104 15.64 -8.14 -0.28
CA VAL A 104 15.01 -9.46 -0.42
C VAL A 104 14.49 -9.93 0.93
N ASP A 105 15.27 -9.81 2.00
CA ASP A 105 14.86 -10.21 3.34
C ASP A 105 13.62 -9.42 3.81
N TYR A 106 13.60 -8.10 3.61
CA TYR A 106 12.45 -7.28 3.97
C TYR A 106 11.17 -7.74 3.30
N PHE A 107 11.18 -7.91 1.98
CA PHE A 107 9.97 -8.26 1.23
C PHE A 107 9.59 -9.74 1.35
N SER A 108 10.55 -10.63 1.57
CA SER A 108 10.28 -12.06 1.70
C SER A 108 9.61 -12.44 3.02
N SER A 109 9.81 -11.64 4.06
CA SER A 109 9.25 -11.90 5.40
C SER A 109 7.85 -11.31 5.60
N ARG A 110 7.26 -10.69 4.56
CA ARG A 110 5.96 -9.97 4.63
C ARG A 110 4.81 -10.75 3.95
#